data_e83078b3e230587c9007aba155cafd59
#
_entry.id   e83078b3e230587c9007aba155cafd59
#
_cell.length_a   1.000
_cell.length_b   1.000
_cell.length_c   1.000
_cell.angle_alpha   90.00
_cell.angle_beta   90.00
_cell.angle_gamma   90.00
#
_symmetry.space_group_name_H-M   'P 1'
#
loop_
_entity.id
_entity.type
_entity.pdbx_description
1 polymer ?
#
loop_
_entity_poly.entity_id
_entity_poly.type
_entity_poly.pdbx_seq_one_letter_code
_entity_poly.pdbx_strand_id
1 'polypeptide(L)'
;MTIPNFKEKLQKYAELIVKVGVNVQPNQPVVLYINVEQQELAHLIVKEAYAAGASEVMVKWSDTFTSRQFLEFANQERLENIPDYLVKEAEYIADNKAARISVISEDPDAFNGLDHNRVSTFQKANGKALNVVRKATQNNDLSWTVVGAAGVKWAEKVFPDLKGDAAVDKLWEEIFKTTRIDQEDPIAAWKKHDETLRTKADWLNKEQFKALHYTSPITDITVGLPKNHIWEGAGSYNAAGIEFMANMPTEEVFTAPDARHIDGYVGSTKPLSYAGNIIENMHFEFEVV
;
A
#
# COMPACT_ATOMS: atom_id res chain seq x y z
N MET A 1 -13.58 -18.32 -11.58
CA MET A 1 -13.62 -16.89 -11.93
C MET A 1 -14.43 -16.72 -13.21
N THR A 2 -15.45 -15.87 -13.17
CA THR A 2 -16.42 -15.66 -14.26
C THR A 2 -16.18 -14.34 -15.02
N ILE A 3 -15.18 -13.57 -14.61
CA ILE A 3 -14.86 -12.27 -15.23
C ILE A 3 -14.38 -12.47 -16.67
N PRO A 4 -15.01 -11.82 -17.67
CA PRO A 4 -14.56 -11.89 -19.05
C PRO A 4 -13.09 -11.43 -19.20
N ASN A 5 -12.31 -12.21 -19.95
CA ASN A 5 -10.90 -11.92 -20.23
C ASN A 5 -10.02 -11.75 -18.96
N PHE A 6 -10.36 -12.46 -17.87
CA PHE A 6 -9.66 -12.33 -16.60
C PHE A 6 -8.14 -12.46 -16.72
N LYS A 7 -7.65 -13.48 -17.45
CA LYS A 7 -6.21 -13.70 -17.64
C LYS A 7 -5.52 -12.55 -18.38
N GLU A 8 -6.18 -11.98 -19.38
CA GLU A 8 -5.66 -10.83 -20.10
C GLU A 8 -5.61 -9.59 -19.21
N LYS A 9 -6.65 -9.35 -18.42
CA LYS A 9 -6.69 -8.25 -17.42
C LYS A 9 -5.61 -8.42 -16.37
N LEU A 10 -5.41 -9.65 -15.86
CA LEU A 10 -4.37 -9.94 -14.87
C LEU A 10 -2.96 -9.70 -15.45
N GLN A 11 -2.75 -10.05 -16.73
CA GLN A 11 -1.50 -9.76 -17.44
C GLN A 11 -1.28 -8.24 -17.58
N LYS A 12 -2.28 -7.47 -18.02
CA LYS A 12 -2.22 -6.00 -18.07
C LYS A 12 -1.94 -5.39 -16.70
N TYR A 13 -2.51 -5.99 -15.65
CA TYR A 13 -2.28 -5.53 -14.27
C TYR A 13 -0.83 -5.75 -13.83
N ALA A 14 -0.27 -6.92 -14.09
CA ALA A 14 1.14 -7.19 -13.81
C ALA A 14 2.08 -6.23 -14.59
N GLU A 15 1.78 -5.99 -15.86
CA GLU A 15 2.51 -5.03 -16.69
C GLU A 15 2.44 -3.61 -16.12
N LEU A 16 1.25 -3.15 -15.71
CA LEU A 16 1.03 -1.85 -15.08
C LEU A 16 1.84 -1.71 -13.78
N ILE A 17 1.81 -2.73 -12.90
CA ILE A 17 2.56 -2.74 -11.64
C ILE A 17 4.07 -2.57 -11.89
N VAL A 18 4.61 -3.28 -12.86
CA VAL A 18 6.05 -3.29 -13.16
C VAL A 18 6.50 -2.02 -13.88
N LYS A 19 5.74 -1.56 -14.87
CA LYS A 19 6.15 -0.44 -15.74
C LYS A 19 5.77 0.94 -15.18
N VAL A 20 4.65 1.03 -14.46
CA VAL A 20 4.15 2.29 -13.90
C VAL A 20 4.29 2.30 -12.38
N GLY A 21 3.88 1.21 -11.71
CA GLY A 21 3.95 1.10 -10.26
C GLY A 21 5.35 1.34 -9.74
N VAL A 22 6.30 0.48 -10.04
CA VAL A 22 7.70 0.61 -9.59
C VAL A 22 8.67 1.07 -10.69
N ASN A 23 8.25 1.06 -11.95
CA ASN A 23 9.06 1.45 -13.11
C ASN A 23 10.45 0.78 -13.08
N VAL A 24 10.45 -0.55 -13.14
CA VAL A 24 11.66 -1.37 -13.04
C VAL A 24 12.71 -0.92 -14.05
N GLN A 25 13.93 -0.67 -13.59
CA GLN A 25 15.06 -0.28 -14.44
C GLN A 25 15.98 -1.48 -14.77
N PRO A 26 16.71 -1.43 -15.89
CA PRO A 26 17.69 -2.46 -16.23
C PRO A 26 18.70 -2.70 -15.10
N ASN A 27 18.97 -3.98 -14.80
CA ASN A 27 19.84 -4.46 -13.72
C ASN A 27 19.39 -4.11 -12.30
N GLN A 28 18.17 -3.63 -12.10
CA GLN A 28 17.62 -3.35 -10.78
C GLN A 28 17.10 -4.64 -10.14
N PRO A 29 17.43 -4.96 -8.87
CA PRO A 29 16.75 -6.03 -8.15
C PRO A 29 15.31 -5.61 -7.80
N VAL A 30 14.42 -6.60 -7.74
CA VAL A 30 13.00 -6.42 -7.37
C VAL A 30 12.68 -7.28 -6.17
N VAL A 31 11.94 -6.75 -5.20
CA VAL A 31 11.35 -7.53 -4.11
C VAL A 31 9.83 -7.46 -4.19
N LEU A 32 9.20 -8.62 -4.25
CA LEU A 32 7.75 -8.79 -4.34
C LEU A 32 7.22 -9.43 -3.07
N TYR A 33 6.43 -8.69 -2.27
CA TYR A 33 5.68 -9.20 -1.13
C TYR A 33 4.27 -9.55 -1.58
N ILE A 34 3.87 -10.81 -1.44
CA ILE A 34 2.60 -11.30 -1.97
C ILE A 34 2.12 -12.52 -1.19
N ASN A 35 0.80 -12.67 -1.04
CA ASN A 35 0.22 -13.84 -0.42
C ASN A 35 0.23 -15.06 -1.37
N VAL A 36 0.40 -16.26 -0.82
CA VAL A 36 0.45 -17.53 -1.57
C VAL A 36 -0.83 -17.78 -2.40
N GLU A 37 -1.96 -17.22 -2.00
CA GLU A 37 -3.22 -17.30 -2.77
C GLU A 37 -3.12 -16.58 -4.13
N GLN A 38 -2.16 -15.68 -4.32
CA GLN A 38 -1.98 -14.86 -5.52
C GLN A 38 -0.86 -15.35 -6.43
N GLN A 39 -0.63 -16.68 -6.47
CA GLN A 39 0.47 -17.27 -7.22
C GLN A 39 0.45 -16.90 -8.72
N GLU A 40 -0.71 -16.87 -9.37
CA GLU A 40 -0.84 -16.53 -10.79
C GLU A 40 -0.36 -15.10 -11.05
N LEU A 41 -0.80 -14.13 -10.24
CA LEU A 41 -0.36 -12.74 -10.33
C LEU A 41 1.16 -12.62 -10.06
N ALA A 42 1.67 -13.33 -9.06
CA ALA A 42 3.11 -13.32 -8.76
C ALA A 42 3.94 -13.78 -9.95
N HIS A 43 3.55 -14.88 -10.62
CA HIS A 43 4.25 -15.38 -11.80
C HIS A 43 4.26 -14.37 -12.95
N LEU A 44 3.15 -13.65 -13.16
CA LEU A 44 3.05 -12.61 -14.17
C LEU A 44 3.95 -11.40 -13.83
N ILE A 45 3.93 -10.93 -12.58
CA ILE A 45 4.82 -9.83 -12.12
C ILE A 45 6.29 -10.23 -12.29
N VAL A 46 6.68 -11.43 -11.89
CA VAL A 46 8.06 -11.94 -12.06
C VAL A 46 8.48 -11.93 -13.52
N LYS A 47 7.60 -12.44 -14.42
CA LYS A 47 7.85 -12.44 -15.86
C LYS A 47 8.03 -11.03 -16.41
N GLU A 48 7.14 -10.10 -16.06
CA GLU A 48 7.22 -8.72 -16.50
C GLU A 48 8.46 -7.99 -15.96
N ALA A 49 8.83 -8.24 -14.68
CA ALA A 49 10.02 -7.64 -14.08
C ALA A 49 11.30 -8.08 -14.81
N TYR A 50 11.46 -9.37 -15.15
CA TYR A 50 12.60 -9.84 -15.97
C TYR A 50 12.53 -9.30 -17.40
N ALA A 51 11.35 -9.19 -18.01
CA ALA A 51 11.19 -8.57 -19.31
C ALA A 51 11.57 -7.08 -19.32
N ALA A 52 11.40 -6.37 -18.20
CA ALA A 52 11.85 -5.01 -17.99
C ALA A 52 13.38 -4.90 -17.70
N GLY A 53 14.07 -6.03 -17.52
CA GLY A 53 15.52 -6.09 -17.32
C GLY A 53 15.94 -6.19 -15.84
N ALA A 54 15.07 -6.61 -14.94
CA ALA A 54 15.45 -6.85 -13.54
C ALA A 54 16.63 -7.81 -13.44
N SER A 55 17.58 -7.54 -12.53
CA SER A 55 18.72 -8.43 -12.26
C SER A 55 18.29 -9.69 -11.51
N GLU A 56 17.34 -9.55 -10.60
CA GLU A 56 16.71 -10.64 -9.84
C GLU A 56 15.34 -10.24 -9.35
N VAL A 57 14.49 -11.22 -9.04
CA VAL A 57 13.19 -11.00 -8.40
C VAL A 57 13.08 -11.88 -7.15
N MET A 58 13.13 -11.26 -5.98
CA MET A 58 12.97 -11.91 -4.69
C MET A 58 11.50 -11.96 -4.31
N VAL A 59 10.85 -13.13 -4.39
CA VAL A 59 9.44 -13.27 -4.00
C VAL A 59 9.35 -13.63 -2.51
N LYS A 60 8.67 -12.79 -1.74
CA LYS A 60 8.38 -12.95 -0.31
C LYS A 60 6.92 -13.39 -0.14
N TRP A 61 6.75 -14.69 -0.07
CA TRP A 61 5.44 -15.27 0.14
C TRP A 61 4.96 -15.07 1.58
N SER A 62 3.73 -14.59 1.73
CA SER A 62 3.01 -14.57 3.01
C SER A 62 1.86 -15.58 2.99
N ASP A 63 1.51 -16.08 4.16
CA ASP A 63 0.35 -16.94 4.38
C ASP A 63 -0.24 -16.64 5.75
N THR A 64 -1.55 -16.40 5.79
CA THR A 64 -2.25 -16.02 7.02
C THR A 64 -2.18 -17.11 8.09
N PHE A 65 -2.32 -18.38 7.67
CA PHE A 65 -2.27 -19.50 8.62
C PHE A 65 -0.90 -19.61 9.30
N THR A 66 0.17 -19.63 8.52
CA THR A 66 1.53 -19.72 9.06
C THR A 66 1.90 -18.52 9.91
N SER A 67 1.47 -17.32 9.52
CA SER A 67 1.68 -16.09 10.30
C SER A 67 0.96 -16.14 11.66
N ARG A 68 -0.29 -16.65 11.70
CA ARG A 68 -1.01 -16.86 12.95
C ARG A 68 -0.32 -17.87 13.85
N GLN A 69 0.08 -19.05 13.29
CA GLN A 69 0.79 -20.08 14.05
C GLN A 69 2.09 -19.54 14.66
N PHE A 70 2.84 -18.75 13.91
CA PHE A 70 4.02 -18.08 14.41
C PHE A 70 3.72 -17.14 15.59
N LEU A 71 2.74 -16.24 15.43
CA LEU A 71 2.38 -15.28 16.48
C LEU A 71 1.81 -15.95 17.73
N GLU A 72 1.09 -17.06 17.58
CA GLU A 72 0.46 -17.78 18.68
C GLU A 72 1.44 -18.65 19.46
N PHE A 73 2.37 -19.35 18.77
CA PHE A 73 3.17 -20.41 19.37
C PHE A 73 4.68 -20.14 19.46
N ALA A 74 5.22 -19.17 18.74
CA ALA A 74 6.63 -18.82 18.86
C ALA A 74 6.98 -18.42 20.31
N ASN A 75 8.17 -18.76 20.78
CA ASN A 75 8.60 -18.33 22.12
C ASN A 75 8.80 -16.80 22.17
N GLN A 76 8.76 -16.26 23.39
CA GLN A 76 8.82 -14.80 23.61
C GLN A 76 10.13 -14.21 23.06
N GLU A 77 11.26 -14.88 23.28
CA GLU A 77 12.56 -14.44 22.78
C GLU A 77 12.55 -14.26 21.26
N ARG A 78 11.91 -15.18 20.50
CA ARG A 78 11.80 -15.09 19.05
C ARG A 78 10.89 -13.95 18.59
N LEU A 79 9.86 -13.61 19.35
CA LEU A 79 9.00 -12.46 19.05
C LEU A 79 9.73 -11.13 19.28
N GLU A 80 10.62 -11.08 20.25
CA GLU A 80 11.41 -9.89 20.60
C GLU A 80 12.65 -9.70 19.71
N ASN A 81 13.17 -10.77 19.11
CA ASN A 81 14.41 -10.75 18.35
C ASN A 81 14.20 -11.20 16.91
N ILE A 82 14.53 -10.34 15.99
CA ILE A 82 14.48 -10.64 14.56
C ILE A 82 15.83 -11.24 14.13
N PRO A 83 15.83 -12.40 13.44
CA PRO A 83 17.07 -13.05 13.00
C PRO A 83 17.91 -12.18 12.07
N ASP A 84 19.22 -12.26 12.22
CA ASP A 84 20.19 -11.47 11.45
C ASP A 84 20.04 -11.60 9.95
N TYR A 85 19.66 -12.77 9.44
CA TYR A 85 19.48 -12.95 8.00
C TYR A 85 18.36 -12.06 7.42
N LEU A 86 17.29 -11.78 8.18
CA LEU A 86 16.23 -10.86 7.77
C LEU A 86 16.70 -9.41 7.81
N VAL A 87 17.55 -9.07 8.77
CA VAL A 87 18.16 -7.74 8.85
C VAL A 87 19.09 -7.52 7.65
N LYS A 88 19.96 -8.50 7.34
CA LYS A 88 20.87 -8.46 6.19
C LYS A 88 20.12 -8.37 4.86
N GLU A 89 19.00 -9.05 4.75
CA GLU A 89 18.15 -8.93 3.57
C GLU A 89 17.53 -7.52 3.45
N ALA A 90 17.04 -6.95 4.54
CA ALA A 90 16.52 -5.59 4.55
C ALA A 90 17.61 -4.55 4.20
N GLU A 91 18.84 -4.73 4.69
CA GLU A 91 20.01 -3.94 4.30
C GLU A 91 20.27 -4.09 2.79
N TYR A 92 20.31 -5.33 2.26
CA TYR A 92 20.51 -5.58 0.83
C TYR A 92 19.46 -4.86 -0.05
N ILE A 93 18.17 -4.95 0.32
CA ILE A 93 17.08 -4.29 -0.40
C ILE A 93 17.29 -2.77 -0.43
N ALA A 94 17.64 -2.17 0.71
CA ALA A 94 17.84 -0.72 0.83
C ALA A 94 19.11 -0.24 0.08
N ASP A 95 20.23 -0.95 0.25
CA ASP A 95 21.53 -0.57 -0.32
C ASP A 95 21.54 -0.67 -1.85
N ASN A 96 20.89 -1.72 -2.39
CA ASN A 96 20.80 -1.95 -3.84
C ASN A 96 19.61 -1.23 -4.49
N LYS A 97 18.86 -0.41 -3.74
CA LYS A 97 17.69 0.34 -4.26
C LYS A 97 16.70 -0.58 -4.99
N ALA A 98 16.44 -1.76 -4.42
CA ALA A 98 15.54 -2.74 -5.02
C ALA A 98 14.14 -2.14 -5.19
N ALA A 99 13.53 -2.33 -6.37
CA ALA A 99 12.13 -1.94 -6.59
C ALA A 99 11.23 -2.79 -5.70
N ARG A 100 10.38 -2.14 -4.90
CA ARG A 100 9.57 -2.83 -3.88
C ARG A 100 8.11 -2.87 -4.27
N ILE A 101 7.57 -4.07 -4.48
CA ILE A 101 6.16 -4.32 -4.80
C ILE A 101 5.50 -5.00 -3.60
N SER A 102 4.41 -4.42 -3.11
CA SER A 102 3.58 -5.00 -2.04
C SER A 102 2.17 -5.25 -2.56
N VAL A 103 1.77 -6.51 -2.60
CA VAL A 103 0.43 -6.92 -3.03
C VAL A 103 -0.41 -7.26 -1.79
N ILE A 104 -1.44 -6.46 -1.53
CA ILE A 104 -2.35 -6.62 -0.39
C ILE A 104 -3.49 -7.55 -0.81
N SER A 105 -3.67 -8.64 -0.09
CA SER A 105 -4.77 -9.60 -0.29
C SER A 105 -5.17 -10.32 1.00
N GLU A 106 -4.61 -9.90 2.13
CA GLU A 106 -4.73 -10.58 3.40
C GLU A 106 -6.17 -10.48 3.97
N ASP A 107 -6.48 -11.46 4.84
CA ASP A 107 -7.67 -11.43 5.67
C ASP A 107 -7.64 -10.21 6.61
N PRO A 108 -8.63 -9.29 6.56
CA PRO A 108 -8.67 -8.14 7.48
C PRO A 108 -8.80 -8.53 8.96
N ASP A 109 -9.31 -9.73 9.23
CA ASP A 109 -9.46 -10.29 10.57
C ASP A 109 -8.34 -11.32 10.89
N ALA A 110 -7.22 -11.29 10.16
CA ALA A 110 -6.14 -12.28 10.24
C ALA A 110 -5.64 -12.57 11.66
N PHE A 111 -5.59 -11.57 12.53
CA PHE A 111 -5.05 -11.70 13.90
C PHE A 111 -6.13 -11.61 14.97
N ASN A 112 -7.40 -11.63 14.56
CA ASN A 112 -8.52 -11.62 15.51
C ASN A 112 -8.46 -12.80 16.47
N GLY A 113 -8.58 -12.52 17.79
CA GLY A 113 -8.49 -13.52 18.85
C GLY A 113 -7.07 -13.92 19.29
N LEU A 114 -6.01 -13.38 18.67
CA LEU A 114 -4.64 -13.54 19.18
C LEU A 114 -4.36 -12.60 20.37
N ASP A 115 -3.40 -12.97 21.20
CA ASP A 115 -2.91 -12.10 22.27
C ASP A 115 -2.27 -10.83 21.68
N HIS A 116 -2.89 -9.68 21.94
CA HIS A 116 -2.41 -8.37 21.45
C HIS A 116 -0.99 -8.03 21.88
N ASN A 117 -0.56 -8.49 23.08
CA ASN A 117 0.81 -8.23 23.54
C ASN A 117 1.82 -8.96 22.66
N ARG A 118 1.55 -10.19 22.27
CA ARG A 118 2.41 -10.97 21.39
C ARG A 118 2.52 -10.34 20.02
N VAL A 119 1.38 -9.97 19.41
CA VAL A 119 1.32 -9.29 18.11
C VAL A 119 2.10 -7.98 18.17
N SER A 120 1.85 -7.11 19.16
CA SER A 120 2.51 -5.82 19.29
C SER A 120 4.01 -5.94 19.58
N THR A 121 4.43 -6.94 20.37
CA THR A 121 5.84 -7.23 20.62
C THR A 121 6.58 -7.55 19.33
N PHE A 122 6.05 -8.48 18.54
CA PHE A 122 6.65 -8.83 17.27
C PHE A 122 6.67 -7.65 16.29
N GLN A 123 5.56 -6.91 16.17
CA GLN A 123 5.49 -5.74 15.29
C GLN A 123 6.52 -4.66 15.66
N LYS A 124 6.72 -4.40 16.97
CA LYS A 124 7.73 -3.45 17.44
C LYS A 124 9.15 -3.92 17.13
N ALA A 125 9.46 -5.20 17.42
CA ALA A 125 10.76 -5.80 17.12
C ALA A 125 11.07 -5.76 15.62
N ASN A 126 10.12 -6.20 14.80
CA ASN A 126 10.22 -6.20 13.35
C ASN A 126 10.38 -4.78 12.78
N GLY A 127 9.56 -3.84 13.23
CA GLY A 127 9.65 -2.44 12.81
C GLY A 127 10.98 -1.76 13.17
N LYS A 128 11.60 -2.14 14.31
CA LYS A 128 12.94 -1.68 14.70
C LYS A 128 14.03 -2.32 13.85
N ALA A 129 14.00 -3.64 13.69
CA ALA A 129 15.03 -4.40 12.99
C ALA A 129 15.07 -4.10 11.49
N LEU A 130 13.89 -3.94 10.85
CA LEU A 130 13.76 -3.67 9.41
C LEU A 130 13.61 -2.17 9.11
N ASN A 131 14.00 -1.29 10.04
CA ASN A 131 13.85 0.16 9.89
C ASN A 131 14.63 0.73 8.70
N VAL A 132 15.73 0.09 8.28
CA VAL A 132 16.55 0.54 7.14
C VAL A 132 15.72 0.56 5.85
N VAL A 133 15.03 -0.52 5.50
CA VAL A 133 14.21 -0.58 4.30
C VAL A 133 12.95 0.29 4.44
N ARG A 134 12.37 0.40 5.64
CA ARG A 134 11.24 1.30 5.88
C ARG A 134 11.62 2.76 5.62
N LYS A 135 12.76 3.21 6.16
CA LYS A 135 13.25 4.57 5.90
C LYS A 135 13.55 4.81 4.43
N ALA A 136 14.23 3.86 3.76
CA ALA A 136 14.50 3.97 2.33
C ALA A 136 13.21 4.09 1.49
N THR A 137 12.15 3.36 1.88
CA THR A 137 10.83 3.46 1.25
C THR A 137 10.18 4.83 1.52
N GLN A 138 10.15 5.28 2.79
CA GLN A 138 9.52 6.55 3.18
C GLN A 138 10.21 7.78 2.60
N ASN A 139 11.54 7.70 2.41
CA ASN A 139 12.32 8.79 1.81
C ASN A 139 12.31 8.75 0.27
N ASN A 140 11.63 7.79 -0.34
CA ASN A 140 11.70 7.53 -1.78
C ASN A 140 13.15 7.27 -2.26
N ASP A 141 14.01 6.66 -1.42
CA ASP A 141 15.35 6.28 -1.84
C ASP A 141 15.31 5.17 -2.91
N LEU A 142 14.23 4.41 -2.97
CA LEU A 142 13.92 3.35 -3.93
C LEU A 142 12.48 3.51 -4.46
N SER A 143 12.19 2.93 -5.64
CA SER A 143 10.82 2.87 -6.16
C SER A 143 10.00 1.84 -5.39
N TRP A 144 8.74 2.15 -5.08
CA TRP A 144 7.85 1.23 -4.39
C TRP A 144 6.41 1.40 -4.84
N THR A 145 5.63 0.33 -4.74
CA THR A 145 4.18 0.38 -5.01
C THR A 145 3.41 -0.55 -4.10
N VAL A 146 2.21 -0.13 -3.74
CA VAL A 146 1.22 -0.96 -3.05
C VAL A 146 0.01 -1.13 -3.96
N VAL A 147 -0.39 -2.38 -4.15
CA VAL A 147 -1.50 -2.76 -5.03
C VAL A 147 -2.39 -3.79 -4.34
N GLY A 148 -3.65 -3.90 -4.75
CA GLY A 148 -4.58 -4.89 -4.23
C GLY A 148 -4.63 -6.14 -5.11
N ALA A 149 -4.94 -7.30 -4.49
CA ALA A 149 -5.36 -8.52 -5.18
C ALA A 149 -6.47 -9.18 -4.39
N ALA A 150 -7.49 -9.73 -5.05
CA ALA A 150 -8.66 -10.25 -4.37
C ALA A 150 -8.36 -11.57 -3.63
N GLY A 151 -8.21 -11.50 -2.31
CA GLY A 151 -8.23 -12.64 -1.39
C GLY A 151 -9.67 -12.98 -0.98
N VAL A 152 -9.94 -14.26 -0.70
CA VAL A 152 -11.31 -14.74 -0.38
C VAL A 152 -11.87 -14.00 0.85
N LYS A 153 -11.12 -13.94 1.93
CA LYS A 153 -11.58 -13.34 3.20
C LYS A 153 -11.78 -11.83 3.09
N TRP A 154 -10.89 -11.14 2.38
CA TRP A 154 -11.06 -9.73 2.09
C TRP A 154 -12.30 -9.48 1.24
N ALA A 155 -12.50 -10.27 0.18
CA ALA A 155 -13.67 -10.16 -0.69
C ALA A 155 -15.00 -10.36 0.07
N GLU A 156 -15.08 -11.40 0.91
CA GLU A 156 -16.26 -11.66 1.75
C GLU A 156 -16.53 -10.57 2.80
N LYS A 157 -15.46 -9.86 3.26
CA LYS A 157 -15.61 -8.73 4.18
C LYS A 157 -16.15 -7.49 3.48
N VAL A 158 -15.69 -7.23 2.25
CA VAL A 158 -16.15 -6.09 1.43
C VAL A 158 -17.57 -6.33 0.90
N PHE A 159 -17.89 -7.57 0.53
CA PHE A 159 -19.18 -7.98 -0.03
C PHE A 159 -19.83 -9.06 0.85
N PRO A 160 -20.41 -8.72 2.01
CA PRO A 160 -20.88 -9.69 3.00
C PRO A 160 -22.00 -10.59 2.48
N ASP A 161 -22.74 -10.14 1.47
CA ASP A 161 -23.82 -10.89 0.82
C ASP A 161 -23.32 -11.93 -0.21
N LEU A 162 -22.02 -11.89 -0.55
CA LEU A 162 -21.39 -12.83 -1.48
C LEU A 162 -20.41 -13.76 -0.74
N LYS A 163 -20.18 -14.95 -1.31
CA LYS A 163 -19.25 -15.95 -0.75
C LYS A 163 -18.37 -16.58 -1.82
N GLY A 164 -17.17 -17.00 -1.39
CA GLY A 164 -16.22 -17.72 -2.23
C GLY A 164 -15.92 -17.00 -3.55
N ASP A 165 -15.96 -17.74 -4.66
CA ASP A 165 -15.60 -17.21 -5.98
C ASP A 165 -16.44 -16.01 -6.41
N ALA A 166 -17.72 -15.93 -6.03
CA ALA A 166 -18.57 -14.79 -6.39
C ALA A 166 -18.11 -13.49 -5.72
N ALA A 167 -17.67 -13.56 -4.46
CA ALA A 167 -17.10 -12.42 -3.75
C ALA A 167 -15.74 -12.01 -4.36
N VAL A 168 -14.87 -12.99 -4.65
CA VAL A 168 -13.56 -12.79 -5.26
C VAL A 168 -13.68 -12.16 -6.64
N ASP A 169 -14.57 -12.67 -7.49
CA ASP A 169 -14.83 -12.09 -8.81
C ASP A 169 -15.27 -10.63 -8.68
N LYS A 170 -16.20 -10.34 -7.74
CA LYS A 170 -16.66 -8.98 -7.52
C LYS A 170 -15.55 -8.04 -7.04
N LEU A 171 -14.67 -8.50 -6.16
CA LEU A 171 -13.55 -7.69 -5.70
C LEU A 171 -12.52 -7.45 -6.82
N TRP A 172 -12.23 -8.45 -7.66
CA TRP A 172 -11.38 -8.27 -8.84
C TRP A 172 -11.96 -7.26 -9.84
N GLU A 173 -13.29 -7.28 -10.07
CA GLU A 173 -13.93 -6.24 -10.91
C GLU A 173 -13.65 -4.83 -10.40
N GLU A 174 -13.80 -4.60 -9.09
CA GLU A 174 -13.54 -3.29 -8.50
C GLU A 174 -12.05 -2.92 -8.52
N ILE A 175 -11.14 -3.90 -8.28
CA ILE A 175 -9.70 -3.68 -8.39
C ILE A 175 -9.34 -3.27 -9.83
N PHE A 176 -9.80 -3.99 -10.84
CA PHE A 176 -9.53 -3.66 -12.23
C PHE A 176 -10.09 -2.30 -12.65
N LYS A 177 -11.28 -1.95 -12.16
CA LYS A 177 -11.90 -0.65 -12.40
C LYS A 177 -11.11 0.48 -11.75
N THR A 178 -10.78 0.36 -10.47
CA THR A 178 -10.05 1.41 -9.74
C THR A 178 -8.61 1.56 -10.22
N THR A 179 -7.99 0.47 -10.71
CA THR A 179 -6.66 0.49 -11.32
C THR A 179 -6.68 0.73 -12.83
N ARG A 180 -7.86 1.00 -13.42
CA ARG A 180 -8.04 1.34 -14.85
C ARG A 180 -7.66 0.21 -15.82
N ILE A 181 -7.59 -1.03 -15.34
CA ILE A 181 -7.30 -2.22 -16.16
C ILE A 181 -8.44 -2.54 -17.14
N ASP A 182 -9.63 -2.07 -16.86
CA ASP A 182 -10.81 -2.14 -17.74
C ASP A 182 -10.73 -1.21 -18.95
N GLN A 183 -9.76 -0.27 -18.98
CA GLN A 183 -9.52 0.60 -20.12
C GLN A 183 -8.76 -0.13 -21.25
N GLU A 184 -8.86 0.38 -22.46
CA GLU A 184 -8.14 -0.16 -23.62
C GLU A 184 -6.61 -0.13 -23.40
N ASP A 185 -6.10 1.04 -22.97
CA ASP A 185 -4.70 1.26 -22.59
C ASP A 185 -4.60 1.77 -21.14
N PRO A 186 -4.42 0.88 -20.16
CA PRO A 186 -4.28 1.27 -18.75
C PRO A 186 -3.10 2.20 -18.47
N ILE A 187 -1.98 2.03 -19.19
CA ILE A 187 -0.78 2.85 -18.99
C ILE A 187 -1.06 4.30 -19.41
N ALA A 188 -1.67 4.50 -20.57
CA ALA A 188 -2.08 5.84 -21.03
C ALA A 188 -3.15 6.45 -20.10
N ALA A 189 -4.08 5.63 -19.59
CA ALA A 189 -5.09 6.09 -18.64
C ALA A 189 -4.46 6.57 -17.32
N TRP A 190 -3.45 5.86 -16.81
CA TRP A 190 -2.69 6.27 -15.63
C TRP A 190 -1.89 7.55 -15.86
N LYS A 191 -1.23 7.69 -17.00
CA LYS A 191 -0.51 8.92 -17.35
C LYS A 191 -1.44 10.13 -17.32
N LYS A 192 -2.62 10.02 -17.92
CA LYS A 192 -3.62 11.10 -17.91
C LYS A 192 -4.13 11.40 -16.51
N HIS A 193 -4.29 10.37 -15.67
CA HIS A 193 -4.70 10.54 -14.28
C HIS A 193 -3.63 11.24 -13.45
N ASP A 194 -2.36 10.85 -13.61
CA ASP A 194 -1.20 11.51 -13.00
C ASP A 194 -1.16 13.01 -13.35
N GLU A 195 -1.28 13.36 -14.63
CA GLU A 195 -1.36 14.74 -15.10
C GLU A 195 -2.50 15.53 -14.41
N THR A 196 -3.65 14.88 -14.19
CA THR A 196 -4.80 15.49 -13.51
C THR A 196 -4.49 15.79 -12.05
N LEU A 197 -3.87 14.86 -11.33
CA LEU A 197 -3.50 15.03 -9.92
C LEU A 197 -2.38 16.07 -9.77
N ARG A 198 -1.37 16.06 -10.64
CA ARG A 198 -0.30 17.07 -10.67
C ARG A 198 -0.85 18.47 -10.87
N THR A 199 -1.78 18.65 -11.83
CA THR A 199 -2.44 19.95 -12.04
C THR A 199 -3.14 20.47 -10.78
N LYS A 200 -3.76 19.58 -10.00
CA LYS A 200 -4.39 19.94 -8.72
C LYS A 200 -3.36 20.30 -7.65
N ALA A 201 -2.30 19.50 -7.54
CA ALA A 201 -1.19 19.78 -6.59
C ALA A 201 -0.52 21.12 -6.91
N ASP A 202 -0.24 21.40 -8.19
CA ASP A 202 0.36 22.66 -8.65
C ASP A 202 -0.52 23.88 -8.32
N TRP A 203 -1.84 23.74 -8.53
CA TRP A 203 -2.78 24.79 -8.14
C TRP A 203 -2.75 25.04 -6.63
N LEU A 204 -2.82 24.01 -5.79
CA LEU A 204 -2.75 24.13 -4.35
C LEU A 204 -1.41 24.70 -3.87
N ASN A 205 -0.31 24.32 -4.52
CA ASN A 205 1.03 24.87 -4.27
C ASN A 205 1.11 26.36 -4.57
N LYS A 206 0.41 26.83 -5.62
CA LYS A 206 0.34 28.24 -5.99
C LYS A 206 -0.51 29.06 -5.01
N GLU A 207 -1.64 28.53 -4.59
CA GLU A 207 -2.58 29.23 -3.69
C GLU A 207 -2.06 29.39 -2.26
N GLN A 208 -1.25 28.44 -1.77
CA GLN A 208 -0.65 28.48 -0.42
C GLN A 208 -1.67 28.81 0.68
N PHE A 209 -2.78 28.05 0.71
CA PHE A 209 -3.82 28.21 1.74
C PHE A 209 -3.23 28.07 3.15
N LYS A 210 -3.77 28.83 4.10
CA LYS A 210 -3.29 28.81 5.49
C LYS A 210 -3.85 27.62 6.28
N ALA A 211 -5.04 27.16 5.92
CA ALA A 211 -5.74 26.06 6.58
C ALA A 211 -6.79 25.45 5.64
N LEU A 212 -7.21 24.24 5.98
CA LEU A 212 -8.36 23.56 5.41
C LEU A 212 -9.45 23.43 6.47
N HIS A 213 -10.69 23.66 6.11
CA HIS A 213 -11.84 23.45 6.99
C HIS A 213 -12.75 22.36 6.42
N TYR A 214 -12.98 21.32 7.21
CA TYR A 214 -13.82 20.19 6.82
C TYR A 214 -15.07 20.16 7.69
N THR A 215 -16.24 20.06 7.05
CA THR A 215 -17.53 19.97 7.75
C THR A 215 -18.36 18.81 7.24
N SER A 216 -18.99 18.10 8.15
CA SER A 216 -19.99 17.07 7.89
C SER A 216 -20.88 16.91 9.13
N PRO A 217 -21.95 16.08 9.14
CA PRO A 217 -22.73 15.84 10.36
C PRO A 217 -21.93 15.33 11.57
N ILE A 218 -20.77 14.73 11.37
CA ILE A 218 -19.92 14.14 12.42
C ILE A 218 -18.49 14.70 12.42
N THR A 219 -18.27 15.78 11.68
CA THR A 219 -16.92 16.38 11.54
C THR A 219 -17.07 17.89 11.44
N ASP A 220 -16.31 18.60 12.24
CA ASP A 220 -16.10 20.05 12.13
C ASP A 220 -14.66 20.32 12.62
N ILE A 221 -13.71 20.40 11.67
CA ILE A 221 -12.29 20.48 11.97
C ILE A 221 -11.58 21.47 11.04
N THR A 222 -10.76 22.32 11.63
CA THR A 222 -9.81 23.18 10.91
C THR A 222 -8.40 22.62 11.06
N VAL A 223 -7.75 22.37 9.93
CA VAL A 223 -6.39 21.84 9.85
C VAL A 223 -5.46 22.91 9.29
N GLY A 224 -4.61 23.48 10.15
CA GLY A 224 -3.61 24.46 9.75
C GLY A 224 -2.53 23.88 8.86
N LEU A 225 -2.03 24.68 7.93
CA LEU A 225 -0.96 24.32 7.01
C LEU A 225 0.30 25.14 7.33
N PRO A 226 1.49 24.52 7.38
CA PRO A 226 2.74 25.25 7.63
C PRO A 226 3.03 26.21 6.48
N LYS A 227 3.78 27.27 6.78
CA LYS A 227 4.24 28.20 5.75
C LYS A 227 5.14 27.47 4.74
N ASN A 228 4.92 27.69 3.45
CA ASN A 228 5.64 27.03 2.36
C ASN A 228 5.43 25.50 2.32
N HIS A 229 4.26 25.02 2.77
CA HIS A 229 3.90 23.63 2.58
C HIS A 229 3.88 23.27 1.09
N ILE A 230 4.17 22.00 0.80
CA ILE A 230 4.16 21.47 -0.57
C ILE A 230 3.08 20.42 -0.66
N TRP A 231 2.21 20.54 -1.67
CA TRP A 231 1.27 19.52 -2.06
C TRP A 231 1.92 18.58 -3.05
N GLU A 232 1.78 17.30 -2.80
CA GLU A 232 2.21 16.22 -3.68
C GLU A 232 1.01 15.35 -4.03
N GLY A 233 1.14 14.57 -5.08
CA GLY A 233 0.10 13.61 -5.49
C GLY A 233 0.49 12.95 -6.78
N ALA A 234 -0.17 11.81 -7.08
CA ALA A 234 0.17 11.01 -8.24
C ALA A 234 1.55 10.34 -8.14
N GLY A 235 2.34 10.36 -9.24
CA GLY A 235 3.67 9.78 -9.27
C GLY A 235 4.67 10.52 -8.39
N SER A 236 5.57 9.76 -7.81
CA SER A 236 6.72 10.24 -7.04
C SER A 236 8.02 9.97 -7.82
N TYR A 237 9.12 10.56 -7.37
CA TYR A 237 10.45 10.30 -7.93
C TYR A 237 11.34 9.67 -6.85
N ASN A 238 12.08 8.63 -7.22
CA ASN A 238 13.07 8.06 -6.32
C ASN A 238 14.37 8.89 -6.31
N ALA A 239 15.33 8.52 -5.47
CA ALA A 239 16.60 9.22 -5.34
C ALA A 239 17.44 9.27 -6.64
N ALA A 240 17.18 8.40 -7.60
CA ALA A 240 17.81 8.40 -8.94
C ALA A 240 17.02 9.22 -9.96
N GLY A 241 15.93 9.87 -9.58
CA GLY A 241 15.06 10.63 -10.47
C GLY A 241 14.14 9.77 -11.34
N ILE A 242 13.95 8.51 -10.98
CA ILE A 242 13.05 7.59 -11.68
C ILE A 242 11.64 7.79 -11.13
N GLU A 243 10.70 8.09 -12.02
CA GLU A 243 9.29 8.22 -11.69
C GLU A 243 8.65 6.87 -11.39
N PHE A 244 7.82 6.81 -10.36
CA PHE A 244 7.07 5.61 -9.96
C PHE A 244 5.72 6.00 -9.32
N MET A 245 4.79 5.05 -9.22
CA MET A 245 3.47 5.25 -8.62
C MET A 245 3.35 4.46 -7.33
N ALA A 246 3.45 5.16 -6.20
CA ALA A 246 3.52 4.55 -4.85
C ALA A 246 2.28 3.73 -4.47
N ASN A 247 1.11 4.15 -4.90
CA ASN A 247 -0.15 3.46 -4.61
C ASN A 247 -0.99 3.34 -5.88
N MET A 248 -1.52 2.14 -6.14
CA MET A 248 -2.41 1.90 -7.26
C MET A 248 -3.63 1.09 -6.80
N PRO A 249 -4.80 1.73 -6.61
CA PRO A 249 -5.12 3.11 -7.03
C PRO A 249 -4.61 4.20 -6.09
N THR A 250 -4.57 5.44 -6.61
CA THR A 250 -4.48 6.68 -5.85
C THR A 250 -5.36 7.74 -6.50
N GLU A 251 -6.10 8.50 -5.70
CA GLU A 251 -7.06 9.52 -6.16
C GLU A 251 -6.86 10.84 -5.39
N GLU A 252 -5.72 10.97 -4.70
CA GLU A 252 -5.49 12.05 -3.74
C GLU A 252 -4.31 12.94 -4.11
N VAL A 253 -4.39 14.18 -3.62
CA VAL A 253 -3.25 15.06 -3.42
C VAL A 253 -3.13 15.35 -1.93
N PHE A 254 -1.94 15.41 -1.40
CA PHE A 254 -1.70 15.48 0.04
C PHE A 254 -0.58 16.46 0.41
N THR A 255 -0.61 16.92 1.66
CA THR A 255 0.47 17.70 2.26
C THR A 255 0.54 17.39 3.76
N ALA A 256 1.62 17.80 4.42
CA ALA A 256 1.76 17.66 5.86
C ALA A 256 1.07 18.82 6.58
N PRO A 257 0.20 18.56 7.59
CA PRO A 257 -0.42 19.61 8.40
C PRO A 257 0.56 20.22 9.42
N ASP A 258 0.23 21.41 9.94
CA ASP A 258 0.88 21.95 11.13
C ASP A 258 0.16 21.41 12.38
N ALA A 259 0.77 20.47 13.07
CA ALA A 259 0.21 19.81 14.25
C ALA A 259 -0.16 20.77 15.41
N ARG A 260 0.37 21.99 15.40
CA ARG A 260 0.07 23.04 16.42
C ARG A 260 -1.18 23.84 16.10
N HIS A 261 -1.75 23.67 14.91
CA HIS A 261 -2.86 24.45 14.41
C HIS A 261 -3.97 23.52 13.87
N ILE A 262 -4.38 22.56 14.69
CA ILE A 262 -5.51 21.68 14.41
C ILE A 262 -6.52 21.87 15.52
N ASP A 263 -7.76 22.21 15.17
CA ASP A 263 -8.85 22.49 16.12
C ASP A 263 -10.16 21.93 15.61
N GLY A 264 -10.95 21.32 16.50
CA GLY A 264 -12.23 20.73 16.19
C GLY A 264 -12.29 19.22 16.35
N TYR A 265 -13.25 18.57 15.71
CA TYR A 265 -13.49 17.14 15.86
C TYR A 265 -13.71 16.45 14.52
N VAL A 266 -13.38 15.14 14.48
CA VAL A 266 -13.61 14.29 13.32
C VAL A 266 -14.10 12.91 13.72
N GLY A 267 -15.16 12.44 13.04
CA GLY A 267 -15.71 11.10 13.18
C GLY A 267 -15.45 10.25 11.94
N SER A 268 -15.13 8.96 12.15
CA SER A 268 -14.97 8.02 11.03
C SER A 268 -16.31 7.58 10.46
N THR A 269 -16.42 7.51 9.14
CA THR A 269 -17.58 6.97 8.42
C THR A 269 -17.38 5.54 7.94
N LYS A 270 -16.14 5.04 8.05
CA LYS A 270 -15.75 3.69 7.66
C LYS A 270 -14.92 3.04 8.76
N PRO A 271 -14.96 1.71 8.88
CA PRO A 271 -14.10 1.00 9.80
C PRO A 271 -12.63 1.10 9.35
N LEU A 272 -11.72 1.04 10.33
CA LEU A 272 -10.28 0.93 10.11
C LEU A 272 -9.82 -0.48 10.41
N SER A 273 -9.15 -1.13 9.45
CA SER A 273 -8.38 -2.35 9.73
C SER A 273 -6.98 -1.94 10.21
N TYR A 274 -6.66 -2.22 11.47
CA TYR A 274 -5.38 -1.88 12.08
C TYR A 274 -4.83 -3.02 12.92
N ALA A 275 -3.61 -3.44 12.62
CA ALA A 275 -2.92 -4.53 13.33
C ALA A 275 -3.76 -5.83 13.43
N GLY A 276 -4.49 -6.19 12.36
CA GLY A 276 -5.35 -7.38 12.29
C GLY A 276 -6.66 -7.27 13.08
N ASN A 277 -7.09 -6.06 13.43
CA ASN A 277 -8.35 -5.77 14.12
C ASN A 277 -9.15 -4.73 13.34
N ILE A 278 -10.48 -4.80 13.45
CA ILE A 278 -11.39 -3.80 12.91
C ILE A 278 -11.77 -2.83 14.03
N ILE A 279 -11.55 -1.53 13.80
CA ILE A 279 -11.90 -0.45 14.70
C ILE A 279 -13.02 0.37 14.05
N GLU A 280 -14.13 0.53 14.74
CA GLU A 280 -15.31 1.23 14.24
C GLU A 280 -15.62 2.47 15.09
N ASN A 281 -16.39 3.42 14.52
CA ASN A 281 -16.92 4.58 15.23
C ASN A 281 -15.83 5.42 15.92
N MET A 282 -14.69 5.61 15.27
CA MET A 282 -13.63 6.45 15.83
C MET A 282 -14.08 7.91 15.89
N HIS A 283 -13.78 8.55 17.01
CA HIS A 283 -13.97 9.98 17.22
C HIS A 283 -12.70 10.58 17.81
N PHE A 284 -12.24 11.68 17.24
CA PHE A 284 -11.07 12.40 17.70
C PHE A 284 -11.42 13.87 17.90
N GLU A 285 -10.95 14.45 19.00
CA GLU A 285 -11.03 15.87 19.30
C GLU A 285 -9.62 16.46 19.31
N PHE A 286 -9.48 17.64 18.77
CA PHE A 286 -8.24 18.38 18.66
C PHE A 286 -8.44 19.78 19.25
N GLU A 287 -7.48 20.22 20.05
CA GLU A 287 -7.45 21.56 20.61
C GLU A 287 -6.10 22.21 20.25
N VAL A 288 -6.14 23.47 19.85
CA VAL A 288 -4.92 24.25 19.63
C VAL A 288 -4.22 24.45 20.98
N VAL A 289 -2.97 24.07 21.07
CA VAL A 289 -2.14 24.23 22.25
C VAL A 289 -1.35 25.53 22.20
#